data_43aefc59ad487ccadca4b670c831ff8d
#
_entry.id   43aefc59ad487ccadca4b670c831ff8d
#
_cell.length_a   1.000
_cell.length_b   1.000
_cell.length_c   1.000
_cell.angle_alpha   90.00
_cell.angle_beta   90.00
_cell.angle_gamma   90.00
#
_symmetry.space_group_name_H-M   'P 1'
#
loop_
_entity.id
_entity.type
_entity.pdbx_description
1 polymer ?
#
loop_
_entity_poly.entity_id
_entity_poly.type
_entity_poly.pdbx_seq_one_letter_code
_entity_poly.pdbx_strand_id
1 'polypeptide(L)'
;MSSSETQKPTSTLISVIIPAYNVAEKLPETLDSLASQSAKDDPRFEFIIVDDGSRDNTLEVAKSYAASDPRFRVIHQENRGCGPARNNGIEAARGTWIGFLDGDDILMPGTLEKVLKLGENPKVDWIFGNYVEFTDHRDGAPAPKTPDGMTPRIPELPETGTTMPAFEWMKDSIRRHHWVHYCWIQFARRSWVNERKLRFPPRNIFHQDVFWTADLAVENPLMVFSRDIFVAYRVWSASVSNSKKPRVGKRHGYSYMHIIRSLVRMAAKLRPEHPDVADALIDHCAFETRHFYGILKHR
;
A
#
# COMPACT_ATOMS: atom_id res chain seq x y z
N MET A 1 -42.05 -17.51 13.22
CA MET A 1 -41.06 -16.45 13.15
C MET A 1 -39.71 -17.10 12.96
N SER A 2 -39.26 -17.23 11.73
CA SER A 2 -38.01 -17.87 11.37
C SER A 2 -36.91 -16.79 11.42
N SER A 3 -36.05 -16.90 12.44
CA SER A 3 -34.82 -16.10 12.51
C SER A 3 -33.89 -16.58 11.41
N SER A 4 -33.73 -15.75 10.37
CA SER A 4 -32.66 -15.96 9.40
C SER A 4 -31.31 -15.74 10.11
N GLU A 5 -30.71 -16.84 10.56
CA GLU A 5 -29.27 -16.85 10.87
C GLU A 5 -28.53 -16.47 9.59
N THR A 6 -28.02 -15.26 9.52
CA THR A 6 -27.03 -14.85 8.53
C THR A 6 -25.80 -15.71 8.74
N GLN A 7 -25.61 -16.73 7.90
CA GLN A 7 -24.41 -17.56 7.92
C GLN A 7 -23.19 -16.63 7.79
N LYS A 8 -22.31 -16.62 8.81
CA LYS A 8 -21.01 -15.94 8.75
C LYS A 8 -20.26 -16.45 7.49
N PRO A 9 -19.71 -15.57 6.65
CA PRO A 9 -18.97 -16.01 5.49
C PRO A 9 -17.80 -16.90 5.94
N THR A 10 -17.70 -18.09 5.31
CA THR A 10 -16.69 -19.12 5.65
C THR A 10 -15.34 -18.87 5.00
N SER A 11 -15.20 -17.81 4.20
CA SER A 11 -13.98 -17.48 3.46
C SER A 11 -13.44 -16.11 3.83
N THR A 12 -12.12 -15.99 3.91
CA THR A 12 -11.42 -14.71 4.06
C THR A 12 -11.64 -13.85 2.81
N LEU A 13 -12.09 -12.61 3.01
CA LEU A 13 -12.38 -11.66 1.94
C LEU A 13 -11.26 -10.65 1.74
N ILE A 14 -10.60 -10.20 2.82
CA ILE A 14 -9.50 -9.25 2.75
C ILE A 14 -8.31 -9.78 3.55
N SER A 15 -7.12 -9.74 2.92
CA SER A 15 -5.82 -9.90 3.59
C SER A 15 -5.11 -8.56 3.62
N VAL A 16 -4.78 -8.05 4.81
CA VAL A 16 -3.88 -6.90 4.95
C VAL A 16 -2.49 -7.41 5.32
N ILE A 17 -1.49 -7.00 4.56
CA ILE A 17 -0.09 -7.42 4.71
C ILE A 17 0.68 -6.28 5.36
N ILE A 18 1.34 -6.57 6.49
CA ILE A 18 2.06 -5.60 7.31
C ILE A 18 3.55 -5.97 7.33
N PRO A 19 4.39 -5.37 6.45
CA PRO A 19 5.84 -5.51 6.56
C PRO A 19 6.32 -4.76 7.80
N ALA A 20 7.10 -5.42 8.65
CA ALA A 20 7.61 -4.86 9.90
C ALA A 20 9.12 -5.08 10.02
N TYR A 21 9.88 -4.02 10.35
CA TYR A 21 11.31 -4.08 10.61
C TYR A 21 11.75 -2.99 11.59
N ASN A 22 12.13 -3.38 12.81
CA ASN A 22 12.55 -2.47 13.87
C ASN A 22 11.53 -1.34 14.13
N VAL A 23 10.28 -1.73 14.37
CA VAL A 23 9.13 -0.83 14.60
C VAL A 23 8.37 -1.20 15.89
N ALA A 24 9.02 -1.88 16.85
CA ALA A 24 8.40 -2.37 18.07
C ALA A 24 7.61 -1.31 18.83
N GLU A 25 8.05 -0.05 18.79
CA GLU A 25 7.40 1.07 19.47
C GLU A 25 6.09 1.50 18.82
N LYS A 26 5.98 1.42 17.48
CA LYS A 26 4.83 1.92 16.70
C LYS A 26 3.85 0.81 16.31
N LEU A 27 4.35 -0.41 16.17
CA LEU A 27 3.58 -1.55 15.72
C LEU A 27 2.30 -1.82 16.55
N PRO A 28 2.27 -1.65 17.88
CA PRO A 28 1.03 -1.83 18.64
C PRO A 28 -0.11 -0.95 18.14
N GLU A 29 0.10 0.34 17.89
CA GLU A 29 -0.94 1.23 17.40
C GLU A 29 -1.44 0.82 16.01
N THR A 30 -0.53 0.38 15.12
CA THR A 30 -0.87 -0.17 13.81
C THR A 30 -1.76 -1.40 13.95
N LEU A 31 -1.39 -2.36 14.79
CA LEU A 31 -2.13 -3.61 14.98
C LEU A 31 -3.47 -3.37 15.69
N ASP A 32 -3.55 -2.44 16.63
CA ASP A 32 -4.81 -2.03 17.27
C ASP A 32 -5.78 -1.42 16.25
N SER A 33 -5.28 -0.64 15.28
CA SER A 33 -6.09 -0.07 14.22
C SER A 33 -6.71 -1.14 13.31
N LEU A 34 -5.98 -2.24 13.07
CA LEU A 34 -6.46 -3.41 12.34
C LEU A 34 -7.44 -4.23 13.19
N ALA A 35 -7.12 -4.48 14.46
CA ALA A 35 -7.98 -5.22 15.38
C ALA A 35 -9.36 -4.57 15.52
N SER A 36 -9.42 -3.24 15.52
CA SER A 36 -10.66 -2.46 15.66
C SER A 36 -11.55 -2.43 14.41
N GLN A 37 -11.12 -2.96 13.26
CA GLN A 37 -11.92 -2.94 12.02
C GLN A 37 -13.20 -3.79 12.12
N SER A 38 -13.21 -4.83 12.92
CA SER A 38 -14.35 -5.73 13.12
C SER A 38 -14.21 -6.53 14.41
N ALA A 39 -15.21 -7.39 14.70
CA ALA A 39 -15.12 -8.32 15.83
C ALA A 39 -13.91 -9.25 15.69
N LYS A 40 -13.31 -9.64 16.83
CA LYS A 40 -12.07 -10.43 16.92
C LYS A 40 -12.13 -11.79 16.22
N ASP A 41 -13.31 -12.36 16.09
CA ASP A 41 -13.54 -13.65 15.43
C ASP A 41 -14.13 -13.52 14.00
N ASP A 42 -14.07 -12.32 13.41
CA ASP A 42 -14.60 -12.09 12.07
C ASP A 42 -13.73 -12.78 11.01
N PRO A 43 -14.20 -13.87 10.38
CA PRO A 43 -13.39 -14.66 9.45
C PRO A 43 -13.17 -13.97 8.11
N ARG A 44 -13.84 -12.83 7.84
CA ARG A 44 -13.69 -12.10 6.58
C ARG A 44 -12.32 -11.44 6.43
N PHE A 45 -11.61 -11.21 7.54
CA PHE A 45 -10.36 -10.47 7.56
C PHE A 45 -9.22 -11.30 8.12
N GLU A 46 -8.05 -11.19 7.50
CA GLU A 46 -6.78 -11.68 8.04
C GLU A 46 -5.70 -10.58 7.95
N PHE A 47 -4.83 -10.56 8.93
CA PHE A 47 -3.74 -9.60 9.07
C PHE A 47 -2.42 -10.36 9.12
N ILE A 48 -1.58 -10.20 8.08
CA ILE A 48 -0.35 -10.95 7.92
C ILE A 48 0.83 -10.04 8.24
N ILE A 49 1.39 -10.17 9.44
CA ILE A 49 2.58 -9.44 9.86
C ILE A 49 3.79 -10.19 9.34
N VAL A 50 4.61 -9.53 8.53
CA VAL A 50 5.86 -10.10 8.01
C VAL A 50 7.04 -9.38 8.66
N ASP A 51 7.61 -9.99 9.69
CA ASP A 51 8.82 -9.51 10.33
C ASP A 51 10.04 -9.78 9.44
N ASP A 52 10.67 -8.71 8.97
CA ASP A 52 11.82 -8.74 8.06
C ASP A 52 13.16 -8.80 8.83
N GLY A 53 13.26 -9.72 9.80
CA GLY A 53 14.47 -9.94 10.58
C GLY A 53 14.78 -8.79 11.53
N SER A 54 13.81 -8.34 12.29
CA SER A 54 13.97 -7.28 13.29
C SER A 54 14.99 -7.65 14.36
N ARG A 55 15.64 -6.62 14.91
CA ARG A 55 16.64 -6.73 15.98
C ARG A 55 16.14 -6.18 17.32
N ASP A 56 14.98 -5.55 17.30
CA ASP A 56 14.23 -5.07 18.47
C ASP A 56 13.09 -6.04 18.78
N ASN A 57 12.18 -5.67 19.68
CA ASN A 57 11.08 -6.52 20.11
C ASN A 57 9.89 -6.56 19.09
N THR A 58 10.08 -6.18 17.82
CA THR A 58 9.03 -6.18 16.80
C THR A 58 8.39 -7.57 16.65
N LEU A 59 9.19 -8.62 16.56
CA LEU A 59 8.71 -9.99 16.41
C LEU A 59 7.90 -10.46 17.61
N GLU A 60 8.33 -10.13 18.82
CA GLU A 60 7.65 -10.46 20.07
C GLU A 60 6.29 -9.75 20.15
N VAL A 61 6.24 -8.47 19.80
CA VAL A 61 4.99 -7.71 19.69
C VAL A 61 4.04 -8.39 18.69
N ALA A 62 4.52 -8.70 17.49
CA ALA A 62 3.70 -9.36 16.46
C ALA A 62 3.12 -10.69 16.95
N LYS A 63 3.95 -11.53 17.61
CA LYS A 63 3.52 -12.83 18.17
C LYS A 63 2.46 -12.67 19.27
N SER A 64 2.54 -11.62 20.10
CA SER A 64 1.55 -11.38 21.15
C SER A 64 0.16 -11.11 20.58
N TYR A 65 0.07 -10.36 19.48
CA TYR A 65 -1.19 -10.13 18.78
C TYR A 65 -1.73 -11.41 18.14
N ALA A 66 -0.90 -12.19 17.47
CA ALA A 66 -1.30 -13.45 16.88
C ALA A 66 -1.75 -14.49 17.93
N ALA A 67 -1.22 -14.45 19.14
CA ALA A 67 -1.67 -15.30 20.25
C ALA A 67 -3.02 -14.86 20.82
N SER A 68 -3.37 -13.59 20.71
CA SER A 68 -4.57 -13.01 21.31
C SER A 68 -5.75 -12.87 20.34
N ASP A 69 -5.51 -12.82 19.03
CA ASP A 69 -6.53 -12.61 17.99
C ASP A 69 -6.24 -13.51 16.76
N PRO A 70 -7.12 -14.47 16.45
CA PRO A 70 -6.90 -15.45 15.37
C PRO A 70 -6.84 -14.86 13.97
N ARG A 71 -7.23 -13.61 13.78
CA ARG A 71 -7.10 -12.92 12.49
C ARG A 71 -5.65 -12.55 12.17
N PHE A 72 -4.78 -12.44 13.19
CA PHE A 72 -3.36 -12.13 13.00
C PHE A 72 -2.54 -13.39 12.76
N ARG A 73 -1.64 -13.30 11.81
CA ARG A 73 -0.64 -14.33 11.49
C ARG A 73 0.73 -13.68 11.37
N VAL A 74 1.76 -14.35 11.83
CA VAL A 74 3.15 -13.85 11.79
C VAL A 74 4.00 -14.73 10.88
N ILE A 75 4.74 -14.09 10.00
CA ILE A 75 5.80 -14.68 9.19
C ILE A 75 7.10 -14.00 9.59
N HIS A 76 8.13 -14.78 9.89
CA HIS A 76 9.47 -14.27 10.12
C HIS A 76 10.38 -14.65 8.96
N GLN A 77 11.21 -13.71 8.48
CA GLN A 77 12.21 -13.94 7.45
C GLN A 77 13.53 -13.26 7.82
N GLU A 78 14.64 -13.69 7.23
CA GLU A 78 15.87 -12.92 7.23
C GLU A 78 15.65 -11.58 6.52
N ASN A 79 16.35 -10.51 6.98
CA ASN A 79 16.18 -9.17 6.42
C ASN A 79 16.54 -9.13 4.92
N ARG A 80 15.53 -8.91 4.10
CA ARG A 80 15.62 -8.78 2.64
C ARG A 80 15.02 -7.49 2.12
N GLY A 81 14.40 -6.70 3.01
CA GLY A 81 13.73 -5.45 2.70
C GLY A 81 12.22 -5.57 2.53
N CYS A 82 11.56 -4.43 2.55
CA CYS A 82 10.10 -4.31 2.59
C CYS A 82 9.39 -4.99 1.39
N GLY A 83 9.94 -4.91 0.15
CA GLY A 83 9.36 -5.57 -1.03
C GLY A 83 9.29 -7.09 -0.91
N PRO A 84 10.41 -7.78 -0.64
CA PRO A 84 10.40 -9.20 -0.33
C PRO A 84 9.46 -9.58 0.83
N ALA A 85 9.36 -8.75 1.87
CA ALA A 85 8.41 -8.98 2.96
C ALA A 85 6.95 -8.90 2.47
N ARG A 86 6.61 -7.87 1.68
CA ARG A 86 5.27 -7.78 1.05
C ARG A 86 5.00 -8.99 0.14
N ASN A 87 5.98 -9.44 -0.63
CA ASN A 87 5.81 -10.62 -1.49
C ASN A 87 5.52 -11.89 -0.69
N ASN A 88 6.22 -12.13 0.42
CA ASN A 88 5.91 -13.27 1.29
C ASN A 88 4.50 -13.17 1.88
N GLY A 89 4.05 -11.95 2.20
CA GLY A 89 2.67 -11.71 2.60
C GLY A 89 1.67 -12.02 1.49
N ILE A 90 1.94 -11.63 0.23
CA ILE A 90 1.09 -11.94 -0.93
C ILE A 90 0.96 -13.46 -1.12
N GLU A 91 2.07 -14.20 -1.02
CA GLU A 91 2.04 -15.68 -1.14
C GLU A 91 1.24 -16.34 -0.03
N ALA A 92 1.27 -15.78 1.19
CA ALA A 92 0.53 -16.31 2.33
C ALA A 92 -0.94 -15.88 2.38
N ALA A 93 -1.34 -14.86 1.61
CA ALA A 93 -2.67 -14.29 1.63
C ALA A 93 -3.74 -15.26 1.09
N ARG A 94 -4.91 -15.26 1.75
CA ARG A 94 -6.08 -16.08 1.38
C ARG A 94 -7.26 -15.25 0.91
N GLY A 95 -7.29 -13.96 1.26
CA GLY A 95 -8.37 -13.03 0.93
C GLY A 95 -8.61 -12.87 -0.57
N THR A 96 -9.81 -12.52 -0.93
CA THR A 96 -10.16 -12.10 -2.29
C THR A 96 -9.42 -10.81 -2.67
N TRP A 97 -9.30 -9.91 -1.71
CA TRP A 97 -8.57 -8.64 -1.84
C TRP A 97 -7.30 -8.68 -0.99
N ILE A 98 -6.23 -8.11 -1.51
CA ILE A 98 -4.99 -7.87 -0.77
C ILE A 98 -4.73 -6.38 -0.69
N GLY A 99 -4.34 -5.91 0.50
CA GLY A 99 -3.87 -4.56 0.77
C GLY A 99 -2.61 -4.58 1.60
N PHE A 100 -1.98 -3.43 1.74
CA PHE A 100 -0.75 -3.26 2.52
C PHE A 100 -0.96 -2.17 3.57
N LEU A 101 -0.26 -2.29 4.69
CA LEU A 101 -0.18 -1.25 5.71
C LEU A 101 1.23 -1.27 6.29
N ASP A 102 1.93 -0.16 6.30
CA ASP A 102 3.26 -0.11 6.90
C ASP A 102 3.17 -0.19 8.43
N GLY A 103 4.16 -0.83 9.07
CA GLY A 103 4.10 -1.18 10.50
C GLY A 103 4.15 0.00 11.48
N ASP A 104 4.13 1.22 10.97
CA ASP A 104 4.10 2.48 11.72
C ASP A 104 2.90 3.39 11.38
N ASP A 105 2.02 2.94 10.45
CA ASP A 105 0.84 3.67 9.99
C ASP A 105 -0.46 3.15 10.64
N ILE A 106 -1.56 3.88 10.47
CA ILE A 106 -2.86 3.60 11.06
C ILE A 106 -3.90 3.35 9.97
N LEU A 107 -4.57 2.20 10.00
CA LEU A 107 -5.73 1.95 9.17
C LEU A 107 -6.96 2.65 9.77
N MET A 108 -7.62 3.51 9.01
CA MET A 108 -8.75 4.28 9.52
C MET A 108 -10.00 3.41 9.74
N PRO A 109 -10.83 3.71 10.75
CA PRO A 109 -12.01 2.92 11.07
C PRO A 109 -12.96 2.73 9.90
N GLY A 110 -13.45 1.50 9.73
CA GLY A 110 -14.41 1.16 8.67
C GLY A 110 -13.80 1.04 7.28
N THR A 111 -12.47 1.16 7.13
CA THR A 111 -11.81 1.03 5.82
C THR A 111 -12.08 -0.32 5.17
N LEU A 112 -12.00 -1.43 5.91
CA LEU A 112 -12.18 -2.76 5.32
C LEU A 112 -13.63 -2.99 4.84
N GLU A 113 -14.64 -2.49 5.55
CA GLU A 113 -16.02 -2.56 5.09
C GLU A 113 -16.25 -1.72 3.82
N LYS A 114 -15.63 -0.55 3.73
CA LYS A 114 -15.67 0.28 2.50
C LYS A 114 -15.01 -0.44 1.32
N VAL A 115 -13.87 -1.08 1.54
CA VAL A 115 -13.17 -1.90 0.52
C VAL A 115 -14.08 -3.03 0.04
N LEU A 116 -14.77 -3.75 0.94
CA LEU A 116 -15.71 -4.80 0.55
C LEU A 116 -16.83 -4.25 -0.33
N LYS A 117 -17.44 -3.14 0.07
CA LYS A 117 -18.51 -2.48 -0.70
C LYS A 117 -18.05 -2.04 -2.09
N LEU A 118 -16.88 -1.42 -2.18
CA LEU A 118 -16.30 -1.02 -3.48
C LEU A 118 -15.95 -2.21 -4.35
N GLY A 119 -15.56 -3.32 -3.74
CA GLY A 119 -15.18 -4.57 -4.39
C GLY A 119 -16.35 -5.46 -4.81
N GLU A 120 -17.62 -5.09 -4.56
CA GLU A 120 -18.81 -5.83 -4.97
C GLU A 120 -18.94 -5.95 -6.51
N ASN A 121 -18.45 -4.97 -7.25
CA ASN A 121 -18.39 -5.05 -8.70
C ASN A 121 -17.35 -6.09 -9.13
N PRO A 122 -17.77 -7.22 -9.75
CA PRO A 122 -16.86 -8.31 -10.10
C PRO A 122 -15.84 -7.94 -11.20
N LYS A 123 -16.05 -6.85 -11.91
CA LYS A 123 -15.14 -6.35 -12.96
C LYS A 123 -14.01 -5.52 -12.40
N VAL A 124 -14.13 -5.04 -11.17
CA VAL A 124 -13.08 -4.23 -10.51
C VAL A 124 -11.98 -5.14 -10.00
N ASP A 125 -10.74 -4.81 -10.34
CA ASP A 125 -9.55 -5.53 -9.87
C ASP A 125 -8.64 -4.66 -9.00
N TRP A 126 -8.88 -3.33 -8.95
CA TRP A 126 -8.06 -2.40 -8.20
C TRP A 126 -8.90 -1.31 -7.53
N ILE A 127 -8.78 -1.18 -6.21
CA ILE A 127 -9.43 -0.17 -5.38
C ILE A 127 -8.37 0.82 -4.93
N PHE A 128 -8.67 2.11 -5.03
CA PHE A 128 -7.75 3.19 -4.70
C PHE A 128 -8.42 4.19 -3.76
N GLY A 129 -7.84 4.38 -2.57
CA GLY A 129 -8.37 5.28 -1.53
C GLY A 129 -7.54 6.54 -1.33
N ASN A 130 -7.84 7.26 -0.26
CA ASN A 130 -7.15 8.48 0.14
C ASN A 130 -6.44 8.30 1.48
N TYR A 131 -5.66 9.30 1.88
CA TYR A 131 -4.92 9.29 3.14
C TYR A 131 -4.80 10.69 3.74
N VAL A 132 -4.39 10.74 4.99
CA VAL A 132 -3.96 11.93 5.69
C VAL A 132 -2.56 11.73 6.27
N GLU A 133 -1.88 12.82 6.58
CA GLU A 133 -0.61 12.76 7.32
C GLU A 133 -0.84 13.24 8.75
N PHE A 134 -0.18 12.59 9.69
CA PHE A 134 -0.07 13.09 11.05
C PHE A 134 1.37 13.03 11.54
N THR A 135 1.75 13.99 12.35
CA THR A 135 3.09 14.05 12.91
C THR A 135 3.07 13.41 14.30
N ASP A 136 3.98 12.48 14.51
CA ASP A 136 4.24 11.91 15.82
C ASP A 136 5.04 12.92 16.64
N HIS A 137 4.34 13.73 17.40
CA HIS A 137 4.99 14.68 18.29
C HIS A 137 5.62 13.94 19.47
N ARG A 138 6.82 14.40 19.89
CA ARG A 138 7.54 13.86 21.08
C ARG A 138 6.73 13.96 22.37
N ASP A 139 5.60 14.64 22.35
CA ASP A 139 4.70 14.91 23.47
C ASP A 139 3.66 13.80 23.70
N GLY A 140 3.79 12.64 23.01
CA GLY A 140 2.91 11.49 23.24
C GLY A 140 1.47 11.69 22.77
N ALA A 141 1.24 12.59 21.80
CA ALA A 141 -0.10 12.70 21.21
C ALA A 141 -0.47 11.37 20.55
N PRO A 142 -1.65 10.80 20.88
CA PRO A 142 -2.07 9.53 20.33
C PRO A 142 -2.31 9.64 18.81
N ALA A 143 -2.14 8.51 18.11
CA ALA A 143 -2.51 8.42 16.71
C ALA A 143 -3.98 8.80 16.48
N PRO A 144 -4.32 9.39 15.33
CA PRO A 144 -5.70 9.79 15.06
C PRO A 144 -6.62 8.56 15.03
N LYS A 145 -7.72 8.65 15.81
CA LYS A 145 -8.73 7.57 15.87
C LYS A 145 -9.85 7.74 14.85
N THR A 146 -10.02 8.96 14.33
CA THR A 146 -11.02 9.30 13.32
C THR A 146 -10.41 10.27 12.31
N PRO A 147 -10.92 10.31 11.05
CA PRO A 147 -10.44 11.27 10.06
C PRO A 147 -11.01 12.68 10.24
N ASP A 148 -11.80 12.92 11.30
CA ASP A 148 -12.51 14.17 11.50
C ASP A 148 -11.55 15.36 11.64
N GLY A 149 -11.80 16.40 10.86
CA GLY A 149 -10.97 17.60 10.82
C GLY A 149 -9.63 17.44 10.09
N MET A 150 -9.34 16.28 9.52
CA MET A 150 -8.11 16.03 8.74
C MET A 150 -8.33 16.32 7.26
N THR A 151 -7.32 16.87 6.59
CA THR A 151 -7.39 17.20 5.16
C THR A 151 -6.85 16.02 4.33
N PRO A 152 -7.66 15.42 3.44
CA PRO A 152 -7.19 14.39 2.51
C PRO A 152 -6.06 14.90 1.63
N ARG A 153 -5.08 14.05 1.38
CA ARG A 153 -3.85 14.41 0.66
C ARG A 153 -3.96 14.29 -0.86
N ILE A 154 -5.03 13.65 -1.36
CA ILE A 154 -5.33 13.53 -2.78
C ILE A 154 -6.74 14.08 -3.03
N PRO A 155 -6.91 15.43 -3.03
CA PRO A 155 -8.24 16.06 -3.13
C PRO A 155 -8.88 15.85 -4.51
N GLU A 156 -8.09 15.62 -5.56
CA GLU A 156 -8.52 15.42 -6.94
C GLU A 156 -8.92 13.99 -7.30
N LEU A 157 -8.97 13.06 -6.33
CA LEU A 157 -9.50 11.73 -6.60
C LEU A 157 -10.93 11.81 -7.16
N PRO A 158 -11.27 10.94 -8.11
CA PRO A 158 -12.66 10.78 -8.56
C PRO A 158 -13.60 10.53 -7.37
N GLU A 159 -14.88 10.83 -7.56
CA GLU A 159 -15.87 10.58 -6.51
C GLU A 159 -15.93 9.12 -6.12
N THR A 160 -16.24 8.86 -4.85
CA THR A 160 -16.34 7.50 -4.31
C THR A 160 -17.29 6.66 -5.14
N GLY A 161 -16.84 5.49 -5.59
CA GLY A 161 -17.59 4.58 -6.46
C GLY A 161 -17.38 4.80 -7.96
N THR A 162 -16.71 5.89 -8.37
CA THR A 162 -16.35 6.08 -9.79
C THR A 162 -15.41 4.97 -10.24
N THR A 163 -15.68 4.38 -11.40
CA THR A 163 -14.82 3.38 -12.03
C THR A 163 -14.22 3.90 -13.32
N MET A 164 -12.97 3.56 -13.60
CA MET A 164 -12.31 3.82 -14.88
C MET A 164 -11.18 2.84 -15.15
N PRO A 165 -10.80 2.60 -16.44
CA PRO A 165 -9.58 1.85 -16.77
C PRO A 165 -8.32 2.54 -16.24
N ALA A 166 -7.35 1.75 -15.79
CA ALA A 166 -6.13 2.29 -15.19
C ALA A 166 -5.32 3.18 -16.15
N PHE A 167 -5.36 2.92 -17.47
CA PHE A 167 -4.70 3.78 -18.46
C PHE A 167 -5.25 5.22 -18.47
N GLU A 168 -6.56 5.39 -18.31
CA GLU A 168 -7.17 6.72 -18.28
C GLU A 168 -6.73 7.49 -17.03
N TRP A 169 -6.81 6.83 -15.86
CA TRP A 169 -6.36 7.41 -14.60
C TRP A 169 -4.87 7.74 -14.64
N MET A 170 -4.03 6.83 -15.12
CA MET A 170 -2.59 7.01 -15.20
C MET A 170 -2.22 8.21 -16.08
N LYS A 171 -2.77 8.32 -17.30
CA LYS A 171 -2.53 9.44 -18.22
C LYS A 171 -2.95 10.77 -17.61
N ASP A 172 -4.14 10.83 -17.00
CA ASP A 172 -4.64 12.04 -16.37
C ASP A 172 -3.77 12.46 -15.16
N SER A 173 -3.42 11.52 -14.31
CA SER A 173 -2.59 11.75 -13.11
C SER A 173 -1.17 12.20 -13.48
N ILE A 174 -0.55 11.59 -14.51
CA ILE A 174 0.77 11.99 -15.02
C ILE A 174 0.73 13.41 -15.58
N ARG A 175 -0.29 13.73 -16.39
CA ARG A 175 -0.46 15.08 -16.96
C ARG A 175 -0.60 16.15 -15.89
N ARG A 176 -1.22 15.84 -14.75
CA ARG A 176 -1.34 16.71 -13.59
C ARG A 176 -0.13 16.71 -12.68
N HIS A 177 0.88 15.90 -12.94
CA HIS A 177 2.04 15.65 -12.07
C HIS A 177 1.66 15.11 -10.67
N HIS A 178 0.57 14.37 -10.57
CA HIS A 178 0.00 13.80 -9.34
C HIS A 178 -0.24 12.29 -9.45
N TRP A 179 0.64 11.56 -10.16
CA TRP A 179 0.55 10.11 -10.19
C TRP A 179 1.05 9.54 -8.87
N VAL A 180 0.11 9.14 -8.02
CA VAL A 180 0.36 8.65 -6.66
C VAL A 180 0.65 7.15 -6.68
N HIS A 181 1.71 6.73 -5.96
CA HIS A 181 2.23 5.36 -5.97
C HIS A 181 2.10 4.62 -4.64
N TYR A 182 1.44 5.18 -3.63
CA TYR A 182 1.38 4.62 -2.29
C TYR A 182 0.60 3.32 -2.25
N CYS A 183 1.29 2.16 -2.14
CA CYS A 183 0.66 0.84 -2.14
C CYS A 183 -0.27 0.61 -0.94
N TRP A 184 -0.07 1.34 0.16
CA TRP A 184 -0.86 1.21 1.39
C TRP A 184 -2.24 1.90 1.34
N ILE A 185 -2.58 2.66 0.29
CA ILE A 185 -3.96 3.11 0.02
C ILE A 185 -4.65 2.28 -1.05
N GLN A 186 -4.06 1.17 -1.45
CA GLN A 186 -4.50 0.35 -2.57
C GLN A 186 -4.91 -1.04 -2.11
N PHE A 187 -5.99 -1.56 -2.71
CA PHE A 187 -6.36 -2.96 -2.59
C PHE A 187 -6.49 -3.55 -3.99
N ALA A 188 -5.88 -4.71 -4.20
CA ALA A 188 -5.92 -5.40 -5.48
C ALA A 188 -6.58 -6.78 -5.34
N ARG A 189 -7.30 -7.24 -6.36
CA ARG A 189 -7.89 -8.57 -6.40
C ARG A 189 -6.76 -9.61 -6.49
N ARG A 190 -6.67 -10.48 -5.47
CA ARG A 190 -5.57 -11.44 -5.33
C ARG A 190 -5.45 -12.40 -6.52
N SER A 191 -6.56 -12.91 -7.06
CA SER A 191 -6.53 -13.78 -8.24
C SER A 191 -5.90 -13.08 -9.43
N TRP A 192 -6.29 -11.83 -9.69
CA TRP A 192 -5.75 -11.02 -10.78
C TRP A 192 -4.24 -10.72 -10.59
N VAL A 193 -3.81 -10.38 -9.36
CA VAL A 193 -2.39 -10.18 -9.02
C VAL A 193 -1.57 -11.44 -9.28
N ASN A 194 -2.09 -12.62 -8.90
CA ASN A 194 -1.40 -13.90 -9.05
C ASN A 194 -1.35 -14.37 -10.50
N GLU A 195 -2.42 -14.23 -11.25
CA GLU A 195 -2.48 -14.55 -12.67
C GLU A 195 -1.40 -13.80 -13.47
N ARG A 196 -1.21 -12.52 -13.16
CA ARG A 196 -0.24 -11.64 -13.83
C ARG A 196 1.14 -11.67 -13.18
N LYS A 197 1.31 -12.46 -12.12
CA LYS A 197 2.56 -12.60 -11.38
C LYS A 197 3.14 -11.26 -10.88
N LEU A 198 2.24 -10.32 -10.52
CA LEU A 198 2.63 -9.01 -10.05
C LEU A 198 3.26 -9.12 -8.67
N ARG A 199 4.49 -8.65 -8.51
CA ARG A 199 5.28 -8.72 -7.28
C ARG A 199 6.15 -7.47 -7.13
N PHE A 200 6.40 -7.10 -5.90
CA PHE A 200 7.41 -6.08 -5.61
C PHE A 200 8.79 -6.55 -6.08
N PRO A 201 9.72 -5.61 -6.37
CA PRO A 201 11.09 -5.97 -6.71
C PRO A 201 11.71 -6.89 -5.64
N PRO A 202 12.44 -7.96 -6.04
CA PRO A 202 13.01 -8.95 -5.11
C PRO A 202 14.22 -8.44 -4.32
N ARG A 203 14.55 -7.16 -4.45
CA ARG A 203 15.68 -6.50 -3.80
C ARG A 203 15.19 -5.34 -2.94
N ASN A 204 15.96 -4.98 -1.92
CA ASN A 204 15.69 -3.81 -1.10
C ASN A 204 15.97 -2.51 -1.90
N ILE A 205 14.96 -2.06 -2.62
CA ILE A 205 14.93 -0.82 -3.41
C ILE A 205 14.03 0.18 -2.70
N PHE A 206 14.43 1.46 -2.65
CA PHE A 206 13.54 2.54 -2.19
C PHE A 206 12.46 2.81 -3.25
N HIS A 207 11.33 3.36 -2.82
CA HIS A 207 10.20 3.68 -3.71
C HIS A 207 9.70 2.47 -4.52
N GLN A 208 9.67 1.30 -3.88
CA GLN A 208 9.22 0.06 -4.50
C GLN A 208 7.71 0.05 -4.81
N ASP A 209 6.94 0.90 -4.15
CA ASP A 209 5.54 1.20 -4.43
C ASP A 209 5.34 1.83 -5.82
N VAL A 210 6.32 2.56 -6.35
CA VAL A 210 6.28 3.02 -7.75
C VAL A 210 6.24 1.83 -8.73
N PHE A 211 7.05 0.79 -8.47
CA PHE A 211 7.02 -0.43 -9.29
C PHE A 211 5.67 -1.13 -9.18
N TRP A 212 5.18 -1.31 -7.95
CA TRP A 212 3.89 -1.95 -7.71
C TRP A 212 2.76 -1.24 -8.45
N THR A 213 2.63 0.07 -8.26
CA THR A 213 1.57 0.85 -8.89
C THR A 213 1.70 0.88 -10.41
N ALA A 214 2.93 0.98 -10.95
CA ALA A 214 3.16 0.97 -12.39
C ALA A 214 2.86 -0.41 -12.99
N ASP A 215 3.30 -1.49 -12.35
CA ASP A 215 3.03 -2.86 -12.80
C ASP A 215 1.51 -3.17 -12.80
N LEU A 216 0.77 -2.68 -11.79
CA LEU A 216 -0.69 -2.78 -11.82
C LEU A 216 -1.30 -1.95 -12.96
N ALA A 217 -0.88 -0.69 -13.11
CA ALA A 217 -1.47 0.24 -14.07
C ALA A 217 -1.28 -0.21 -15.53
N VAL A 218 -0.13 -0.79 -15.87
CA VAL A 218 0.16 -1.23 -17.26
C VAL A 218 -0.62 -2.49 -17.68
N GLU A 219 -1.21 -3.21 -16.74
CA GLU A 219 -2.15 -4.30 -17.02
C GLU A 219 -3.59 -3.79 -17.28
N ASN A 220 -3.79 -2.49 -17.16
CA ASN A 220 -5.06 -1.78 -17.41
C ASN A 220 -6.31 -2.38 -16.74
N PRO A 221 -6.28 -2.69 -15.42
CA PRO A 221 -7.46 -3.16 -14.72
C PRO A 221 -8.55 -2.09 -14.67
N LEU A 222 -9.79 -2.52 -14.42
CA LEU A 222 -10.82 -1.60 -13.99
C LEU A 222 -10.57 -1.19 -12.55
N MET A 223 -10.36 0.10 -12.32
CA MET A 223 -10.20 0.71 -11.00
C MET A 223 -11.54 1.20 -10.46
N VAL A 224 -11.64 1.26 -9.13
CA VAL A 224 -12.67 2.04 -8.42
C VAL A 224 -12.00 2.94 -7.38
N PHE A 225 -12.51 4.16 -7.25
CA PHE A 225 -11.93 5.17 -6.38
C PHE A 225 -12.78 5.42 -5.13
N SER A 226 -12.10 5.84 -4.05
CA SER A 226 -12.72 6.36 -2.85
C SER A 226 -12.03 7.65 -2.40
N ARG A 227 -12.81 8.68 -2.09
CA ARG A 227 -12.34 9.89 -1.39
C ARG A 227 -12.19 9.68 0.10
N ASP A 228 -12.71 8.54 0.61
CA ASP A 228 -12.56 8.21 2.02
C ASP A 228 -11.08 8.03 2.39
N ILE A 229 -10.74 8.47 3.57
CA ILE A 229 -9.42 8.29 4.14
C ILE A 229 -9.30 6.84 4.61
N PHE A 230 -8.39 6.10 3.98
CA PHE A 230 -8.09 4.70 4.32
C PHE A 230 -6.98 4.61 5.37
N VAL A 231 -5.98 5.48 5.26
CA VAL A 231 -4.77 5.42 6.09
C VAL A 231 -4.43 6.80 6.64
N ALA A 232 -4.03 6.84 7.90
CA ALA A 232 -3.26 7.95 8.45
C ALA A 232 -1.78 7.57 8.43
N TYR A 233 -1.03 8.27 7.57
CA TYR A 233 0.41 8.10 7.39
C TYR A 233 1.17 8.85 8.47
N ARG A 234 2.07 8.16 9.17
CA ARG A 234 2.87 8.72 10.27
C ARG A 234 4.16 9.37 9.76
N VAL A 235 4.30 10.66 10.03
CA VAL A 235 5.54 11.43 9.76
C VAL A 235 6.36 11.51 11.05
N TRP A 236 7.51 10.86 11.10
CA TRP A 236 8.40 10.86 12.25
C TRP A 236 9.88 10.88 11.86
N SER A 237 10.76 11.28 12.80
CA SER A 237 12.17 11.59 12.51
C SER A 237 13.01 10.38 12.09
N ALA A 238 12.65 9.16 12.53
CA ALA A 238 13.36 7.93 12.20
C ALA A 238 12.78 7.20 10.96
N SER A 239 11.72 7.73 10.35
CA SER A 239 11.18 7.21 9.09
C SER A 239 12.28 7.14 8.02
N VAL A 240 12.28 6.06 7.25
CA VAL A 240 13.22 5.85 6.14
C VAL A 240 13.15 6.99 5.13
N SER A 241 11.96 7.52 4.87
CA SER A 241 11.71 8.65 3.96
C SER A 241 12.39 9.96 4.42
N ASN A 242 12.53 10.16 5.73
CA ASN A 242 13.10 11.37 6.34
C ASN A 242 14.60 11.26 6.65
N SER A 243 15.25 10.15 6.36
CA SER A 243 16.64 9.93 6.70
C SER A 243 17.60 10.77 5.84
N LYS A 244 18.33 11.71 6.48
CA LYS A 244 19.35 12.56 5.84
C LYS A 244 20.75 11.89 5.72
N LYS A 245 20.89 10.60 6.00
CA LYS A 245 22.19 9.91 5.97
C LYS A 245 22.74 9.80 4.53
N PRO A 246 24.04 10.10 4.25
CA PRO A 246 24.62 10.06 2.90
C PRO A 246 24.47 8.72 2.17
N ARG A 247 24.53 7.59 2.91
CA ARG A 247 24.28 6.25 2.35
C ARG A 247 22.88 6.11 1.78
N VAL A 248 21.89 6.76 2.38
CA VAL A 248 20.50 6.78 1.92
C VAL A 248 20.39 7.51 0.59
N GLY A 249 21.08 8.66 0.42
CA GLY A 249 21.09 9.40 -0.83
C GLY A 249 21.60 8.59 -2.04
N LYS A 250 22.69 7.84 -1.89
CA LYS A 250 23.21 6.96 -2.96
C LYS A 250 22.22 5.84 -3.32
N ARG A 251 21.56 5.24 -2.31
CA ARG A 251 20.55 4.20 -2.52
C ARG A 251 19.29 4.75 -3.20
N HIS A 252 18.86 5.97 -2.87
CA HIS A 252 17.78 6.65 -3.59
C HIS A 252 18.12 6.82 -5.07
N GLY A 253 19.33 7.34 -5.39
CA GLY A 253 19.77 7.50 -6.78
C GLY A 253 19.76 6.19 -7.58
N TYR A 254 20.26 5.11 -6.98
CA TYR A 254 20.21 3.79 -7.58
C TYR A 254 18.75 3.34 -7.84
N SER A 255 17.87 3.55 -6.89
CA SER A 255 16.44 3.21 -7.00
C SER A 255 15.75 3.99 -8.11
N TYR A 256 15.98 5.30 -8.21
CA TYR A 256 15.44 6.14 -9.29
C TYR A 256 15.88 5.66 -10.67
N MET A 257 17.16 5.28 -10.84
CA MET A 257 17.62 4.72 -12.12
C MET A 257 16.90 3.42 -12.48
N HIS A 258 16.62 2.56 -11.49
CA HIS A 258 15.85 1.35 -11.72
C HIS A 258 14.40 1.63 -12.09
N ILE A 259 13.75 2.59 -11.41
CA ILE A 259 12.38 3.04 -11.72
C ILE A 259 12.32 3.54 -13.16
N ILE A 260 13.16 4.50 -13.53
CA ILE A 260 13.19 5.07 -14.89
C ILE A 260 13.38 3.97 -15.94
N ARG A 261 14.34 3.05 -15.75
CA ARG A 261 14.56 1.92 -16.65
C ARG A 261 13.34 1.01 -16.77
N SER A 262 12.63 0.77 -15.67
CA SER A 262 11.40 -0.04 -15.67
C SER A 262 10.30 0.65 -16.46
N LEU A 263 10.02 1.92 -16.17
CA LEU A 263 9.00 2.71 -16.88
C LEU A 263 9.29 2.84 -18.38
N VAL A 264 10.55 3.06 -18.78
CA VAL A 264 10.94 3.09 -20.20
C VAL A 264 10.69 1.74 -20.89
N ARG A 265 10.98 0.60 -20.22
CA ARG A 265 10.68 -0.74 -20.77
C ARG A 265 9.18 -0.97 -20.91
N MET A 266 8.38 -0.54 -19.91
CA MET A 266 6.92 -0.61 -19.98
C MET A 266 6.39 0.23 -21.15
N ALA A 267 6.87 1.47 -21.30
CA ALA A 267 6.51 2.32 -22.43
C ALA A 267 6.85 1.68 -23.79
N ALA A 268 8.05 1.10 -23.92
CA ALA A 268 8.45 0.42 -25.15
C ALA A 268 7.55 -0.79 -25.47
N LYS A 269 7.14 -1.56 -24.46
CA LYS A 269 6.22 -2.69 -24.60
C LYS A 269 4.81 -2.26 -25.02
N LEU A 270 4.31 -1.15 -24.45
CA LEU A 270 2.96 -0.65 -24.71
C LEU A 270 2.83 0.13 -26.03
N ARG A 271 3.90 0.73 -26.52
CA ARG A 271 3.90 1.63 -27.67
C ARG A 271 3.21 1.11 -28.93
N PRO A 272 3.33 -0.18 -29.33
CA PRO A 272 2.68 -0.68 -30.53
C PRO A 272 1.13 -0.62 -30.48
N GLU A 273 0.54 -0.82 -29.31
CA GLU A 273 -0.93 -0.90 -29.12
C GLU A 273 -1.50 0.34 -28.43
N HIS A 274 -0.69 0.97 -27.55
CA HIS A 274 -1.09 2.10 -26.71
C HIS A 274 -0.03 3.22 -26.73
N PRO A 275 0.17 3.91 -27.89
CA PRO A 275 1.23 4.92 -28.02
C PRO A 275 1.04 6.11 -27.07
N ASP A 276 -0.19 6.53 -26.80
CA ASP A 276 -0.53 7.62 -25.89
C ASP A 276 -0.19 7.30 -24.43
N VAL A 277 -0.37 6.04 -24.02
CA VAL A 277 0.04 5.55 -22.69
C VAL A 277 1.55 5.49 -22.57
N ALA A 278 2.22 5.02 -23.62
CA ALA A 278 3.68 4.96 -23.69
C ALA A 278 4.29 6.38 -23.60
N ASP A 279 3.73 7.35 -24.29
CA ASP A 279 4.17 8.75 -24.22
C ASP A 279 4.00 9.34 -22.82
N ALA A 280 2.86 9.09 -22.17
CA ALA A 280 2.65 9.51 -20.80
C ALA A 280 3.70 8.93 -19.83
N LEU A 281 4.05 7.64 -19.95
CA LEU A 281 5.10 7.03 -19.14
C LEU A 281 6.48 7.67 -19.38
N ILE A 282 6.82 8.02 -20.62
CA ILE A 282 8.07 8.72 -20.94
C ILE A 282 8.08 10.13 -20.35
N ASP A 283 6.97 10.85 -20.42
CA ASP A 283 6.82 12.18 -19.78
C ASP A 283 7.00 12.09 -18.26
N HIS A 284 6.44 11.06 -17.63
CA HIS A 284 6.65 10.80 -16.21
C HIS A 284 8.11 10.50 -15.89
N CYS A 285 8.82 9.71 -16.70
CA CYS A 285 10.26 9.50 -16.54
C CYS A 285 11.06 10.82 -16.58
N ALA A 286 10.69 11.74 -17.47
CA ALA A 286 11.34 13.04 -17.57
C ALA A 286 11.05 13.91 -16.32
N PHE A 287 9.85 13.85 -15.78
CA PHE A 287 9.47 14.51 -14.53
C PHE A 287 10.28 13.96 -13.34
N GLU A 288 10.29 12.65 -13.14
CA GLU A 288 11.05 11.98 -12.07
C GLU A 288 12.55 12.26 -12.16
N THR A 289 13.11 12.30 -13.38
CA THR A 289 14.51 12.65 -13.59
C THR A 289 14.82 14.07 -13.12
N ARG A 290 13.95 15.04 -13.45
CA ARG A 290 14.12 16.44 -13.00
C ARG A 290 14.00 16.56 -11.47
N HIS A 291 13.04 15.87 -10.89
CA HIS A 291 12.86 15.82 -9.44
C HIS A 291 14.10 15.26 -8.73
N PHE A 292 14.65 14.16 -9.25
CA PHE A 292 15.87 13.55 -8.73
C PHE A 292 17.08 14.50 -8.81
N TYR A 293 17.29 15.20 -9.95
CA TYR A 293 18.36 16.21 -10.06
C TYR A 293 18.18 17.36 -9.08
N GLY A 294 16.95 17.78 -8.81
CA GLY A 294 16.65 18.79 -7.78
C GLY A 294 17.11 18.34 -6.38
N ILE A 295 16.81 17.10 -6.00
CA ILE A 295 17.26 16.51 -4.73
C ILE A 295 18.79 16.45 -4.61
N LEU A 296 19.50 16.15 -5.71
CA LEU A 296 20.98 16.10 -5.72
C LEU A 296 21.65 17.47 -5.57
N LYS A 297 21.03 18.53 -6.07
CA LYS A 297 21.59 19.92 -5.99
C LYS A 297 21.49 20.52 -4.58
N HIS A 298 20.56 20.05 -3.77
CA HIS A 298 20.31 20.57 -2.41
C HIS A 298 20.92 19.71 -1.30
N ARG A 299 21.76 18.73 -1.65
CA ARG A 299 22.54 17.87 -0.75
C ARG A 299 24.03 18.03 -0.97
#